data_38158183bc994c1260403d426c793baf
#
_entry.id   38158183bc994c1260403d426c793baf
#
_cell.length_a   1.000
_cell.length_b   1.000
_cell.length_c   1.000
_cell.angle_alpha   90.00
_cell.angle_beta   90.00
_cell.angle_gamma   90.00
#
_symmetry.space_group_name_H-M   'P 1'
#
loop_
_entity.id
_entity.type
_entity.pdbx_description
1 polymer ?
#
loop_
_entity_poly.entity_id
_entity_poly.type
_entity_poly.pdbx_seq_one_letter_code
_entity_poly.pdbx_strand_id
1 'polypeptide(L)'
;MKQKNSFSGQIGFVFAAAGSAVGVGNLWRFPYLAAKDGGGLFLLIYLVLVLTVGFVLLTTDIAIGRKTGKSAIYAYESMQKKWKFLGVITFLVPVLIMTYYAVIGGWILRYIVIYLTSSGKQAVADDCFTAFISSPSSVWYGLIFMLLTALIVYNGVEDGIERVSKFIMPVLLIMVIGIAIFSLTLKTTLDDGTVRTGLQGLKVYMKPDLTGITVGRFLQITLDAMSQLFFSLSV
;
A
#
# COMPACT_ATOMS: atom_id res chain seq x y z
N MET A 1 -24.32 -26.74 1.45
CA MET A 1 -23.35 -25.94 2.22
C MET A 1 -22.98 -24.73 1.38
N LYS A 2 -23.40 -23.50 1.75
CA LYS A 2 -22.94 -22.30 1.07
C LYS A 2 -21.42 -22.18 1.29
N GLN A 3 -20.64 -22.13 0.21
CA GLN A 3 -19.22 -21.79 0.28
C GLN A 3 -19.10 -20.34 0.80
N LYS A 4 -18.92 -20.19 2.10
CA LYS A 4 -18.79 -18.91 2.78
C LYS A 4 -17.48 -18.15 2.47
N ASN A 5 -16.62 -18.66 1.59
CA ASN A 5 -15.25 -18.15 1.35
C ASN A 5 -14.95 -17.90 -0.13
N SER A 6 -15.94 -17.56 -0.94
CA SER A 6 -15.72 -17.18 -2.35
C SER A 6 -16.19 -15.74 -2.58
N PHE A 7 -15.56 -15.06 -3.53
CA PHE A 7 -16.00 -13.73 -3.96
C PHE A 7 -17.32 -13.83 -4.73
N SER A 8 -18.17 -12.82 -4.60
CA SER A 8 -19.50 -12.77 -5.25
C SER A 8 -19.43 -12.60 -6.77
N GLY A 9 -18.26 -12.25 -7.33
CA GLY A 9 -18.04 -12.07 -8.77
C GLY A 9 -16.70 -11.45 -9.11
N GLN A 10 -16.45 -11.23 -10.39
CA GLN A 10 -15.18 -10.68 -10.88
C GLN A 10 -14.87 -9.29 -10.32
N ILE A 11 -15.87 -8.41 -10.27
CA ILE A 11 -15.72 -7.04 -9.75
C ILE A 11 -15.36 -7.07 -8.25
N GLY A 12 -16.02 -7.93 -7.47
CA GLY A 12 -15.72 -8.10 -6.04
C GLY A 12 -14.28 -8.57 -5.82
N PHE A 13 -13.81 -9.55 -6.60
CA PHE A 13 -12.43 -10.01 -6.58
C PHE A 13 -11.45 -8.88 -6.93
N VAL A 14 -11.71 -8.10 -8.00
CA VAL A 14 -10.84 -7.00 -8.42
C VAL A 14 -10.73 -5.94 -7.33
N PHE A 15 -11.83 -5.52 -6.71
CA PHE A 15 -11.79 -4.53 -5.62
C PHE A 15 -11.11 -5.07 -4.36
N ALA A 16 -11.30 -6.34 -4.03
CA ALA A 16 -10.62 -6.94 -2.89
C ALA A 16 -9.11 -7.09 -3.15
N ALA A 17 -8.72 -7.51 -4.35
CA ALA A 17 -7.31 -7.58 -4.75
C ALA A 17 -6.67 -6.18 -4.78
N ALA A 18 -7.35 -5.18 -5.35
CA ALA A 18 -6.89 -3.79 -5.31
C ALA A 18 -6.78 -3.26 -3.88
N GLY A 19 -7.76 -3.57 -3.01
CA GLY A 19 -7.74 -3.19 -1.59
C GLY A 19 -6.58 -3.83 -0.82
N SER A 20 -6.19 -5.05 -1.18
CA SER A 20 -5.00 -5.70 -0.64
C SER A 20 -3.70 -5.06 -1.16
N ALA A 21 -3.67 -4.69 -2.43
CA ALA A 21 -2.49 -4.11 -3.09
C ALA A 21 -2.25 -2.64 -2.73
N VAL A 22 -3.32 -1.85 -2.52
CA VAL A 22 -3.22 -0.41 -2.21
C VAL A 22 -3.22 -0.19 -0.71
N GLY A 23 -2.04 -0.06 -0.15
CA GLY A 23 -1.84 0.23 1.27
C GLY A 23 -1.17 1.59 1.54
N VAL A 24 -0.88 1.86 2.81
CA VAL A 24 -0.17 3.06 3.26
C VAL A 24 1.18 3.21 2.55
N GLY A 25 1.86 2.11 2.24
CA GLY A 25 3.11 2.11 1.50
C GLY A 25 3.01 2.74 0.11
N ASN A 26 1.88 2.58 -0.57
CA ASN A 26 1.69 3.17 -1.89
C ASN A 26 1.42 4.67 -1.83
N LEU A 27 0.81 5.15 -0.73
CA LEU A 27 0.50 6.57 -0.54
C LEU A 27 1.66 7.35 0.07
N TRP A 28 2.51 6.71 0.86
CA TRP A 28 3.61 7.37 1.57
C TRP A 28 4.99 6.96 1.03
N ARG A 29 5.32 5.66 1.05
CA ARG A 29 6.66 5.17 0.68
C ARG A 29 6.95 5.33 -0.80
N PHE A 30 5.97 5.02 -1.66
CA PHE A 30 6.15 5.10 -3.12
C PHE A 30 6.52 6.52 -3.59
N PRO A 31 5.78 7.61 -3.23
CA PRO A 31 6.15 8.96 -3.62
C PRO A 31 7.52 9.38 -3.08
N TYR A 32 7.86 8.95 -1.86
CA TYR A 32 9.17 9.22 -1.27
C TYR A 32 10.30 8.56 -2.08
N LEU A 33 10.18 7.27 -2.40
CA LEU A 33 11.17 6.56 -3.21
C LEU A 33 11.27 7.15 -4.61
N ALA A 34 10.14 7.45 -5.23
CA ALA A 34 10.13 8.09 -6.54
C ALA A 34 10.86 9.44 -6.54
N ALA A 35 10.65 10.27 -5.51
CA ALA A 35 11.35 11.55 -5.38
C ALA A 35 12.85 11.36 -5.11
N LYS A 36 13.23 10.43 -4.22
CA LYS A 36 14.61 10.11 -3.84
C LYS A 36 15.41 9.53 -5.02
N ASP A 37 14.78 8.71 -5.84
CA ASP A 37 15.43 7.85 -6.83
C ASP A 37 15.30 8.36 -8.28
N GLY A 38 15.13 9.67 -8.43
CA GLY A 38 15.18 10.33 -9.75
C GLY A 38 13.85 10.35 -10.52
N GLY A 39 12.72 10.30 -9.80
CA GLY A 39 11.39 10.54 -10.36
C GLY A 39 11.04 9.61 -11.52
N GLY A 40 11.13 10.13 -12.74
CA GLY A 40 10.74 9.42 -13.95
C GLY A 40 11.52 8.14 -14.21
N LEU A 41 12.80 8.06 -13.80
CA LEU A 41 13.58 6.84 -13.94
C LEU A 41 13.07 5.74 -13.01
N PHE A 42 12.81 6.08 -11.74
CA PHE A 42 12.22 5.12 -10.80
C PHE A 42 10.87 4.61 -11.31
N LEU A 43 10.01 5.50 -11.82
CA LEU A 43 8.72 5.12 -12.38
C LEU A 43 8.85 4.20 -13.58
N LEU A 44 9.79 4.47 -14.49
CA LEU A 44 10.03 3.63 -15.67
C LEU A 44 10.46 2.22 -15.24
N ILE A 45 11.45 2.12 -14.34
CA ILE A 45 11.93 0.84 -13.83
C ILE A 45 10.78 0.10 -13.11
N TYR A 46 10.04 0.81 -12.26
CA TYR A 46 8.90 0.22 -11.55
C TYR A 46 7.84 -0.32 -12.51
N LEU A 47 7.49 0.44 -13.57
CA LEU A 47 6.52 0.01 -14.57
C LEU A 47 6.98 -1.27 -15.31
N VAL A 48 8.26 -1.32 -15.70
CA VAL A 48 8.84 -2.52 -16.33
C VAL A 48 8.77 -3.72 -15.38
N LEU A 49 9.10 -3.53 -14.10
CA LEU A 49 9.02 -4.57 -13.08
C LEU A 49 7.58 -5.04 -12.83
N VAL A 50 6.61 -4.12 -12.80
CA VAL A 50 5.18 -4.47 -12.66
C VAL A 50 4.71 -5.33 -13.83
N LEU A 51 5.04 -4.93 -15.07
CA LEU A 51 4.58 -5.63 -16.27
C LEU A 51 5.29 -6.99 -16.50
N THR A 52 6.49 -7.16 -15.97
CA THR A 52 7.26 -8.40 -16.09
C THR A 52 7.13 -9.27 -14.84
N VAL A 53 7.85 -8.92 -13.79
CA VAL A 53 7.92 -9.69 -12.54
C VAL A 53 6.58 -9.69 -11.80
N GLY A 54 5.95 -8.52 -11.67
CA GLY A 54 4.69 -8.36 -10.94
C GLY A 54 3.55 -9.16 -11.56
N PHE A 55 3.42 -9.09 -12.88
CA PHE A 55 2.39 -9.84 -13.60
C PHE A 55 2.57 -11.36 -13.44
N VAL A 56 3.81 -11.84 -13.55
CA VAL A 56 4.11 -13.27 -13.39
C VAL A 56 3.83 -13.74 -11.96
N LEU A 57 4.25 -12.98 -10.95
CA LEU A 57 4.00 -13.34 -9.55
C LEU A 57 2.50 -13.40 -9.26
N LEU A 58 1.77 -12.33 -9.58
CA LEU A 58 0.34 -12.26 -9.30
C LEU A 58 -0.45 -13.39 -10.01
N THR A 59 -0.15 -13.65 -11.28
CA THR A 59 -0.81 -14.73 -12.02
C THR A 59 -0.47 -16.11 -11.46
N THR A 60 0.76 -16.30 -10.99
CA THR A 60 1.20 -17.55 -10.35
C THR A 60 0.44 -17.80 -9.05
N ASP A 61 0.35 -16.79 -8.18
CA ASP A 61 -0.36 -16.90 -6.90
C ASP A 61 -1.85 -17.18 -7.09
N ILE A 62 -2.48 -16.47 -8.02
CA ILE A 62 -3.89 -16.72 -8.37
C ILE A 62 -4.06 -18.15 -8.92
N ALA A 63 -3.15 -18.62 -9.76
CA ALA A 63 -3.21 -19.96 -10.33
C ALA A 63 -3.05 -21.05 -9.24
N ILE A 64 -2.11 -20.86 -8.30
CA ILE A 64 -1.90 -21.76 -7.15
C ILE A 64 -3.16 -21.79 -6.27
N GLY A 65 -3.69 -20.62 -5.93
CA GLY A 65 -4.90 -20.51 -5.12
C GLY A 65 -6.11 -21.17 -5.77
N ARG A 66 -6.35 -20.95 -7.06
CA ARG A 66 -7.44 -21.57 -7.83
C ARG A 66 -7.28 -23.07 -7.97
N LYS A 67 -6.05 -23.55 -8.25
CA LYS A 67 -5.77 -24.98 -8.43
C LYS A 67 -5.95 -25.77 -7.15
N THR A 68 -5.53 -25.21 -6.02
CA THR A 68 -5.50 -25.95 -4.74
C THR A 68 -6.77 -25.75 -3.92
N GLY A 69 -7.43 -24.60 -4.03
CA GLY A 69 -8.58 -24.22 -3.17
C GLY A 69 -8.23 -24.18 -1.69
N LYS A 70 -6.93 -24.09 -1.35
CA LYS A 70 -6.41 -24.16 0.02
C LYS A 70 -5.75 -22.85 0.43
N SER A 71 -5.61 -22.64 1.75
CA SER A 71 -4.80 -21.55 2.29
C SER A 71 -3.33 -21.72 1.93
N ALA A 72 -2.55 -20.61 1.98
CA ALA A 72 -1.13 -20.59 1.62
C ALA A 72 -0.33 -21.72 2.28
N ILE A 73 -0.56 -22.00 3.58
CA ILE A 73 0.16 -23.05 4.34
C ILE A 73 0.03 -24.42 3.66
N TYR A 74 -1.18 -24.75 3.20
CA TYR A 74 -1.47 -26.09 2.66
C TYR A 74 -1.41 -26.14 1.13
N ALA A 75 -1.42 -25.01 0.46
CA ALA A 75 -1.40 -24.94 -1.00
C ALA A 75 -0.13 -25.56 -1.57
N TYR A 76 1.03 -25.13 -1.09
CA TYR A 76 2.33 -25.63 -1.54
C TYR A 76 2.54 -27.10 -1.15
N GLU A 77 2.16 -27.50 0.06
CA GLU A 77 2.24 -28.89 0.50
C GLU A 77 1.38 -29.83 -0.35
N SER A 78 0.18 -29.37 -0.76
CA SER A 78 -0.72 -30.16 -1.60
C SER A 78 -0.21 -30.36 -3.03
N MET A 79 0.62 -29.46 -3.51
CA MET A 79 1.29 -29.62 -4.81
C MET A 79 2.49 -30.56 -4.72
N GLN A 80 3.33 -30.38 -3.69
CA GLN A 80 4.46 -31.25 -3.43
C GLN A 80 4.92 -31.10 -1.96
N LYS A 81 4.98 -32.21 -1.22
CA LYS A 81 5.30 -32.23 0.22
C LYS A 81 6.59 -31.49 0.60
N LYS A 82 7.63 -31.54 -0.28
CA LYS A 82 8.91 -30.85 -0.02
C LYS A 82 8.79 -29.32 0.03
N TRP A 83 7.75 -28.74 -0.53
CA TRP A 83 7.53 -27.30 -0.57
C TRP A 83 6.66 -26.75 0.57
N LYS A 84 6.38 -27.59 1.57
CA LYS A 84 5.64 -27.20 2.78
C LYS A 84 6.22 -25.97 3.47
N PHE A 85 7.55 -25.84 3.50
CA PHE A 85 8.24 -24.71 4.13
C PHE A 85 7.89 -23.37 3.48
N LEU A 86 7.67 -23.32 2.15
CA LEU A 86 7.24 -22.10 1.47
C LEU A 86 5.89 -21.63 1.99
N GLY A 87 4.95 -22.55 2.20
CA GLY A 87 3.65 -22.20 2.77
C GLY A 87 3.75 -21.60 4.18
N VAL A 88 4.69 -22.08 4.99
CA VAL A 88 4.96 -21.50 6.31
C VAL A 88 5.56 -20.11 6.19
N ILE A 89 6.53 -19.89 5.30
CA ILE A 89 7.13 -18.57 5.07
C ILE A 89 6.07 -17.59 4.58
N THR A 90 5.26 -17.97 3.59
CA THR A 90 4.17 -17.14 3.05
C THR A 90 3.15 -16.77 4.13
N PHE A 91 2.93 -17.60 5.13
CA PHE A 91 2.07 -17.28 6.26
C PHE A 91 2.74 -16.35 7.29
N LEU A 92 4.05 -16.53 7.54
CA LEU A 92 4.78 -15.72 8.52
C LEU A 92 4.90 -14.24 8.09
N VAL A 93 5.04 -13.97 6.79
CA VAL A 93 5.18 -12.59 6.28
C VAL A 93 4.00 -11.71 6.69
N PRO A 94 2.72 -12.04 6.40
CA PRO A 94 1.60 -11.21 6.82
C PRO A 94 1.42 -11.16 8.35
N VAL A 95 1.82 -12.19 9.09
CA VAL A 95 1.82 -12.16 10.57
C VAL A 95 2.77 -11.09 11.08
N LEU A 96 4.00 -11.03 10.57
CA LEU A 96 4.97 -10.02 10.93
C LEU A 96 4.53 -8.61 10.50
N ILE A 97 3.97 -8.47 9.31
CA ILE A 97 3.43 -7.20 8.83
C ILE A 97 2.32 -6.70 9.74
N MET A 98 1.40 -7.57 10.16
CA MET A 98 0.25 -7.21 10.99
C MET A 98 0.67 -6.57 12.33
N THR A 99 1.83 -6.93 12.88
CA THR A 99 2.32 -6.38 14.15
C THR A 99 2.55 -4.88 14.09
N TYR A 100 3.12 -4.35 13.02
CA TYR A 100 3.35 -2.91 12.89
C TYR A 100 2.22 -2.18 12.16
N TYR A 101 1.49 -2.86 11.28
CA TYR A 101 0.35 -2.25 10.58
C TYR A 101 -0.79 -1.85 11.50
N ALA A 102 -1.04 -2.63 12.56
CA ALA A 102 -2.02 -2.27 13.57
C ALA A 102 -1.66 -0.94 14.26
N VAL A 103 -0.38 -0.71 14.52
CA VAL A 103 0.12 0.54 15.11
C VAL A 103 -0.08 1.71 14.13
N ILE A 104 0.35 1.55 12.87
CA ILE A 104 0.18 2.59 11.83
C ILE A 104 -1.31 2.88 11.60
N GLY A 105 -2.15 1.84 11.57
CA GLY A 105 -3.60 2.00 11.46
C GLY A 105 -4.19 2.82 12.61
N GLY A 106 -3.70 2.63 13.83
CA GLY A 106 -4.04 3.44 15.00
C GLY A 106 -3.64 4.92 14.81
N TRP A 107 -2.47 5.20 14.24
CA TRP A 107 -2.06 6.58 13.93
C TRP A 107 -3.00 7.25 12.92
N ILE A 108 -3.40 6.53 11.88
CA ILE A 108 -4.35 7.04 10.89
C ILE A 108 -5.70 7.32 11.54
N LEU A 109 -6.22 6.44 12.39
CA LEU A 109 -7.46 6.67 13.13
C LEU A 109 -7.37 7.92 14.00
N ARG A 110 -6.26 8.16 14.67
CA ARG A 110 -6.05 9.39 15.45
C ARG A 110 -6.15 10.63 14.58
N TYR A 111 -5.49 10.62 13.42
CA TYR A 111 -5.56 11.77 12.49
C TYR A 111 -6.97 11.97 11.94
N ILE A 112 -7.71 10.91 11.63
CA ILE A 112 -9.12 11.01 11.24
C ILE A 112 -9.91 11.73 12.33
N VAL A 113 -9.74 11.34 13.60
CA VAL A 113 -10.43 11.99 14.74
C VAL A 113 -10.04 13.46 14.86
N ILE A 114 -8.75 13.80 14.73
CA ILE A 114 -8.30 15.21 14.80
C ILE A 114 -8.96 16.02 13.67
N TYR A 115 -8.98 15.53 12.44
CA TYR A 115 -9.60 16.26 11.33
C TYR A 115 -11.12 16.39 11.44
N LEU A 116 -11.79 15.44 12.08
CA LEU A 116 -13.24 15.51 12.31
C LEU A 116 -13.63 16.40 13.50
N THR A 117 -12.77 16.49 14.52
CA THR A 117 -13.09 17.18 15.79
C THR A 117 -12.46 18.55 15.92
N SER A 118 -11.39 18.82 15.21
CA SER A 118 -10.65 20.09 15.27
C SER A 118 -10.42 20.66 13.87
N SER A 119 -10.08 21.96 13.78
CA SER A 119 -9.89 22.67 12.51
C SER A 119 -8.67 22.23 11.69
N GLY A 120 -8.11 21.05 11.91
CA GLY A 120 -6.93 20.53 11.23
C GLY A 120 -5.61 21.21 11.57
N LYS A 121 -5.64 22.43 12.14
CA LYS A 121 -4.44 23.16 12.56
C LYS A 121 -3.58 22.40 13.55
N GLN A 122 -4.22 21.65 14.44
CA GLN A 122 -3.53 20.81 15.41
C GLN A 122 -2.78 19.64 14.75
N ALA A 123 -3.29 19.11 13.65
CA ALA A 123 -2.67 18.00 12.92
C ALA A 123 -1.35 18.39 12.23
N VAL A 124 -1.17 19.69 11.94
CA VAL A 124 -0.01 20.24 11.21
C VAL A 124 1.08 20.75 12.17
N ALA A 125 0.83 20.76 13.49
CA ALA A 125 1.83 21.16 14.48
C ALA A 125 2.99 20.14 14.50
N ASP A 126 4.24 20.63 14.50
CA ASP A 126 5.46 19.81 14.33
C ASP A 126 5.62 18.71 15.41
N ASP A 127 5.12 18.95 16.60
CA ASP A 127 5.20 18.03 17.75
C ASP A 127 3.94 17.15 17.94
N CYS A 128 2.87 17.39 17.18
CA CYS A 128 1.61 16.64 17.30
C CYS A 128 1.79 15.12 17.17
N PHE A 129 2.53 14.69 16.17
CA PHE A 129 2.80 13.27 15.93
C PHE A 129 3.70 12.68 17.03
N THR A 130 4.79 13.35 17.36
CA THR A 130 5.76 12.90 18.35
C THR A 130 5.14 12.80 19.75
N ALA A 131 4.35 13.80 20.13
CA ALA A 131 3.60 13.78 21.39
C ALA A 131 2.59 12.62 21.44
N PHE A 132 1.91 12.36 20.30
CA PHE A 132 0.94 11.27 20.23
C PHE A 132 1.60 9.89 20.36
N ILE A 133 2.67 9.60 19.61
CA ILE A 133 3.32 8.28 19.66
C ILE A 133 3.97 7.99 21.02
N SER A 134 4.36 9.03 21.76
CA SER A 134 4.92 8.93 23.10
C SER A 134 3.84 8.79 24.18
N SER A 135 2.56 8.95 23.84
CA SER A 135 1.45 8.89 24.77
C SER A 135 0.82 7.49 24.84
N PRO A 136 0.26 7.07 26.00
CA PRO A 136 -0.47 5.81 26.12
C PRO A 136 -1.69 5.73 25.17
N SER A 137 -2.20 6.88 24.71
CA SER A 137 -3.34 6.92 23.78
C SER A 137 -3.04 6.26 22.44
N SER A 138 -1.77 6.23 21.98
CA SER A 138 -1.37 5.56 20.76
C SER A 138 -1.69 4.06 20.76
N VAL A 139 -1.55 3.41 21.92
CA VAL A 139 -1.89 1.99 22.10
C VAL A 139 -3.39 1.76 21.94
N TRP A 140 -4.22 2.62 22.54
CA TRP A 140 -5.68 2.51 22.44
C TRP A 140 -6.18 2.65 21.02
N TYR A 141 -5.64 3.59 20.25
CA TYR A 141 -5.98 3.73 18.82
C TYR A 141 -5.56 2.50 18.00
N GLY A 142 -4.39 1.91 18.30
CA GLY A 142 -3.95 0.65 17.71
C GLY A 142 -4.89 -0.51 18.01
N LEU A 143 -5.33 -0.65 19.27
CA LEU A 143 -6.30 -1.66 19.68
C LEU A 143 -7.66 -1.49 19.01
N ILE A 144 -8.16 -0.24 18.90
CA ILE A 144 -9.41 0.06 18.19
C ILE A 144 -9.29 -0.33 16.73
N PHE A 145 -8.18 0.01 16.05
CA PHE A 145 -7.96 -0.38 14.67
C PHE A 145 -7.93 -1.90 14.50
N MET A 146 -7.26 -2.61 15.42
CA MET A 146 -7.19 -4.07 15.40
C MET A 146 -8.56 -4.71 15.62
N LEU A 147 -9.38 -4.14 16.53
CA LEU A 147 -10.76 -4.58 16.74
C LEU A 147 -11.63 -4.38 15.49
N LEU A 148 -11.55 -3.21 14.85
CA LEU A 148 -12.28 -2.94 13.61
C LEU A 148 -11.87 -3.91 12.50
N THR A 149 -10.57 -4.17 12.35
CA THR A 149 -10.05 -5.15 11.40
C THR A 149 -10.58 -6.54 11.70
N ALA A 150 -10.55 -6.96 12.97
CA ALA A 150 -11.06 -8.26 13.40
C ALA A 150 -12.55 -8.41 13.10
N LEU A 151 -13.35 -7.39 13.34
CA LEU A 151 -14.79 -7.38 13.01
C LEU A 151 -15.04 -7.54 11.50
N ILE A 152 -14.26 -6.86 10.66
CA ILE A 152 -14.39 -7.00 9.19
C ILE A 152 -14.04 -8.42 8.76
N VAL A 153 -12.92 -8.96 9.25
CA VAL A 153 -12.44 -10.30 8.90
C VAL A 153 -13.39 -11.38 9.44
N TYR A 154 -13.97 -11.17 10.61
CA TYR A 154 -14.93 -12.11 11.21
C TYR A 154 -16.18 -12.33 10.34
N ASN A 155 -16.61 -11.31 9.60
CA ASN A 155 -17.72 -11.44 8.65
C ASN A 155 -17.35 -12.22 7.38
N GLY A 156 -16.10 -12.63 7.23
CA GLY A 156 -15.61 -13.44 6.10
C GLY A 156 -15.27 -12.62 4.85
N VAL A 157 -15.09 -13.32 3.73
CA VAL A 157 -14.62 -12.70 2.49
C VAL A 157 -15.69 -11.87 1.81
N GLU A 158 -16.89 -12.43 1.63
CA GLU A 158 -17.97 -11.79 0.87
C GLU A 158 -18.61 -10.61 1.63
N ASP A 159 -19.07 -10.85 2.86
CA ASP A 159 -19.79 -9.85 3.66
C ASP A 159 -18.85 -8.90 4.44
N GLY A 160 -17.61 -9.29 4.64
CA GLY A 160 -16.59 -8.49 5.33
C GLY A 160 -15.68 -7.77 4.32
N ILE A 161 -14.65 -8.47 3.86
CA ILE A 161 -13.55 -7.89 3.08
C ILE A 161 -14.05 -7.30 1.75
N GLU A 162 -14.82 -8.05 0.99
CA GLU A 162 -15.31 -7.63 -0.34
C GLU A 162 -16.26 -6.44 -0.23
N ARG A 163 -17.23 -6.48 0.70
CA ARG A 163 -18.19 -5.38 0.90
C ARG A 163 -17.49 -4.07 1.29
N VAL A 164 -16.55 -4.14 2.23
CA VAL A 164 -15.79 -2.98 2.67
C VAL A 164 -14.90 -2.45 1.54
N SER A 165 -14.21 -3.32 0.81
CA SER A 165 -13.36 -2.93 -0.32
C SER A 165 -14.14 -2.30 -1.45
N LYS A 166 -15.32 -2.81 -1.79
CA LYS A 166 -16.22 -2.23 -2.81
C LYS A 166 -16.63 -0.79 -2.50
N PHE A 167 -16.71 -0.43 -1.22
CA PHE A 167 -17.04 0.93 -0.80
C PHE A 167 -15.80 1.82 -0.68
N ILE A 168 -14.76 1.33 0.01
CA ILE A 168 -13.57 2.14 0.33
C ILE A 168 -12.72 2.41 -0.93
N MET A 169 -12.56 1.43 -1.83
CA MET A 169 -11.67 1.60 -2.98
C MET A 169 -12.10 2.69 -3.96
N PRO A 170 -13.38 2.82 -4.36
CA PRO A 170 -13.82 3.94 -5.18
C PRO A 170 -13.65 5.29 -4.47
N VAL A 171 -13.94 5.37 -3.18
CA VAL A 171 -13.75 6.60 -2.38
C VAL A 171 -12.27 7.00 -2.36
N LEU A 172 -11.38 6.05 -2.09
CA LEU A 172 -9.94 6.27 -2.11
C LEU A 172 -9.47 6.77 -3.48
N LEU A 173 -9.93 6.15 -4.57
CA LEU A 173 -9.57 6.54 -5.92
C LEU A 173 -9.99 7.99 -6.22
N ILE A 174 -11.23 8.36 -5.88
CA ILE A 174 -11.74 9.73 -6.05
C ILE A 174 -10.90 10.72 -5.23
N MET A 175 -10.57 10.38 -3.98
CA MET A 175 -9.74 11.23 -3.12
C MET A 175 -8.33 11.41 -3.71
N VAL A 176 -7.69 10.34 -4.16
CA VAL A 176 -6.34 10.39 -4.76
C VAL A 176 -6.34 11.24 -6.04
N ILE A 177 -7.35 11.08 -6.91
CA ILE A 177 -7.50 11.91 -8.11
C ILE A 177 -7.72 13.38 -7.71
N GLY A 178 -8.57 13.63 -6.73
CA GLY A 178 -8.83 15.00 -6.23
C GLY A 178 -7.56 15.66 -5.70
N ILE A 179 -6.77 14.94 -4.87
CA ILE A 179 -5.50 15.42 -4.36
C ILE A 179 -4.50 15.64 -5.51
N ALA A 180 -4.44 14.74 -6.49
CA ALA A 180 -3.56 14.88 -7.65
C ALA A 180 -3.90 16.15 -8.45
N ILE A 181 -5.18 16.39 -8.76
CA ILE A 181 -5.63 17.62 -9.45
C ILE A 181 -5.30 18.85 -8.61
N PHE A 182 -5.61 18.81 -7.31
CA PHE A 182 -5.31 19.93 -6.41
C PHE A 182 -3.81 20.21 -6.36
N SER A 183 -2.95 19.20 -6.26
CA SER A 183 -1.50 19.37 -6.20
C SER A 183 -0.92 20.05 -7.46
N LEU A 184 -1.54 19.86 -8.63
CA LEU A 184 -1.13 20.52 -9.87
C LEU A 184 -1.40 22.03 -9.85
N THR A 185 -2.35 22.50 -9.04
CA THR A 185 -2.68 23.92 -8.89
C THR A 185 -1.77 24.66 -7.90
N LEU A 186 -1.02 23.91 -7.09
CA LEU A 186 -0.17 24.50 -6.05
C LEU A 186 1.03 25.22 -6.63
N LYS A 187 1.37 26.34 -5.98
CA LYS A 187 2.57 27.13 -6.25
C LYS A 187 3.29 27.33 -4.91
N THR A 188 4.57 27.07 -4.88
CA THR A 188 5.42 27.28 -3.70
C THR A 188 6.60 28.16 -4.09
N THR A 189 6.85 29.20 -3.32
CA THR A 189 8.05 30.03 -3.46
C THR A 189 9.12 29.44 -2.53
N LEU A 190 10.26 29.10 -3.09
CA LEU A 190 11.43 28.62 -2.33
C LEU A 190 12.15 29.80 -1.65
N ASP A 191 13.04 29.50 -0.72
CA ASP A 191 13.83 30.50 0.03
C ASP A 191 14.73 31.35 -0.89
N ASP A 192 15.07 30.83 -2.08
CA ASP A 192 15.82 31.54 -3.14
C ASP A 192 14.95 32.47 -4.01
N GLY A 193 13.66 32.59 -3.70
CA GLY A 193 12.70 33.38 -4.47
C GLY A 193 12.18 32.71 -5.74
N THR A 194 12.62 31.50 -6.08
CA THR A 194 12.10 30.78 -7.25
C THR A 194 10.69 30.21 -6.97
N VAL A 195 9.78 30.38 -7.94
CA VAL A 195 8.43 29.84 -7.85
C VAL A 195 8.40 28.47 -8.51
N ARG A 196 8.10 27.43 -7.73
CA ARG A 196 7.82 26.09 -8.25
C ARG A 196 6.33 25.81 -8.32
N THR A 197 5.90 25.21 -9.43
CA THR A 197 4.50 24.84 -9.65
C THR A 197 4.33 23.33 -9.61
N GLY A 198 3.13 22.84 -9.26
CA GLY A 198 2.80 21.41 -9.28
C GLY A 198 3.04 20.77 -10.65
N LEU A 199 2.83 21.51 -11.75
CA LEU A 199 3.15 21.03 -13.11
C LEU A 199 4.65 20.79 -13.32
N GLN A 200 5.52 21.62 -12.73
CA GLN A 200 6.97 21.38 -12.77
C GLN A 200 7.33 20.12 -11.98
N GLY A 201 6.68 19.88 -10.85
CA GLY A 201 6.80 18.64 -10.10
C GLY A 201 6.40 17.41 -10.93
N LEU A 202 5.25 17.46 -11.61
CA LEU A 202 4.80 16.39 -12.49
C LEU A 202 5.83 16.12 -13.62
N LYS A 203 6.46 17.14 -14.16
CA LYS A 203 7.48 16.99 -15.21
C LYS A 203 8.67 16.16 -14.75
N VAL A 204 9.06 16.22 -13.46
CA VAL A 204 10.12 15.40 -12.88
C VAL A 204 9.76 13.92 -12.92
N TYR A 205 8.48 13.59 -12.68
CA TYR A 205 8.00 12.20 -12.76
C TYR A 205 7.81 11.70 -14.19
N MET A 206 7.54 12.59 -15.14
CA MET A 206 7.30 12.21 -16.54
C MET A 206 8.57 12.08 -17.35
N LYS A 207 9.68 12.71 -16.94
CA LYS A 207 10.94 12.70 -17.69
C LYS A 207 11.98 11.87 -16.95
N PRO A 208 12.31 10.64 -17.43
CA PRO A 208 13.43 9.89 -16.93
C PRO A 208 14.75 10.63 -17.17
N ASP A 209 15.53 10.87 -16.13
CA ASP A 209 16.86 11.46 -16.24
C ASP A 209 17.91 10.38 -16.00
N LEU A 210 18.67 10.09 -17.06
CA LEU A 210 19.75 9.11 -17.06
C LEU A 210 21.15 9.77 -16.93
N THR A 211 21.21 11.10 -16.81
CA THR A 211 22.47 11.83 -16.79
C THR A 211 23.25 11.51 -15.52
N GLY A 212 24.52 11.10 -15.67
CA GLY A 212 25.41 10.82 -14.56
C GLY A 212 25.08 9.58 -13.73
N ILE A 213 24.22 8.69 -14.20
CA ILE A 213 23.87 7.46 -13.48
C ILE A 213 25.02 6.46 -13.55
N THR A 214 25.51 6.07 -12.37
CA THR A 214 26.44 4.94 -12.24
C THR A 214 25.68 3.62 -12.21
N VAL A 215 26.35 2.51 -12.57
CA VAL A 215 25.78 1.16 -12.50
C VAL A 215 25.31 0.85 -11.06
N GLY A 216 26.07 1.24 -10.04
CA GLY A 216 25.67 1.03 -8.64
C GLY A 216 24.39 1.78 -8.28
N ARG A 217 24.24 3.02 -8.75
CA ARG A 217 23.01 3.80 -8.52
C ARG A 217 21.81 3.20 -9.22
N PHE A 218 21.98 2.75 -10.47
CA PHE A 218 20.92 2.07 -11.22
C PHE A 218 20.45 0.79 -10.52
N LEU A 219 21.38 -0.03 -10.03
CA LEU A 219 21.04 -1.23 -9.26
C LEU A 219 20.27 -0.89 -7.97
N GLN A 220 20.70 0.15 -7.25
CA GLN A 220 20.00 0.59 -6.04
C GLN A 220 18.55 1.02 -6.33
N ILE A 221 18.34 1.84 -7.37
CA ILE A 221 17.00 2.26 -7.80
C ILE A 221 16.14 1.04 -8.16
N THR A 222 16.73 0.06 -8.86
CA THR A 222 16.04 -1.18 -9.25
C THR A 222 15.66 -2.01 -8.01
N LEU A 223 16.53 -2.12 -7.00
CA LEU A 223 16.23 -2.81 -5.75
C LEU A 223 15.14 -2.10 -4.94
N ASP A 224 15.18 -0.77 -4.87
CA ASP A 224 14.16 0.03 -4.20
C ASP A 224 12.79 -0.12 -4.91
N ALA A 225 12.77 -0.10 -6.24
CA ALA A 225 11.58 -0.34 -7.05
C ALA A 225 11.04 -1.77 -6.89
N MET A 226 11.92 -2.78 -6.88
CA MET A 226 11.55 -4.17 -6.64
C MET A 226 11.00 -4.39 -5.23
N SER A 227 11.64 -3.81 -4.21
CA SER A 227 11.14 -3.83 -2.83
C SER A 227 9.74 -3.22 -2.70
N GLN A 228 9.50 -2.10 -3.41
CA GLN A 228 8.19 -1.48 -3.44
C GLN A 228 7.16 -2.33 -4.19
N LEU A 229 7.56 -3.03 -5.25
CA LEU A 229 6.68 -3.94 -6.01
C LEU A 229 6.22 -5.11 -5.12
N PHE A 230 7.14 -5.81 -4.46
CA PHE A 230 6.79 -6.91 -3.56
C PHE A 230 5.84 -6.45 -2.45
N PHE A 231 6.14 -5.31 -1.86
CA PHE A 231 5.27 -4.72 -0.84
C PHE A 231 3.86 -4.41 -1.37
N SER A 232 3.76 -3.85 -2.58
CA SER A 232 2.47 -3.50 -3.20
C SER A 232 1.65 -4.71 -3.63
N LEU A 233 2.30 -5.79 -4.03
CA LEU A 233 1.63 -7.04 -4.41
C LEU A 233 1.25 -7.90 -3.20
N SER A 234 1.74 -7.56 -2.01
CA SER A 234 1.57 -8.38 -0.79
C SER A 234 2.15 -9.80 -0.95
N VAL A 235 3.28 -9.91 -1.68
CA VAL A 235 3.97 -11.17 -2.03
C VAL A 235 5.29 -11.28 -1.28
#